data_1618e9d414e9fbdf5d46d46c1b3f13b6
#
_entry.id   1618e9d414e9fbdf5d46d46c1b3f13b6
#
_cell.length_a   1.000
_cell.length_b   1.000
_cell.length_c   1.000
_cell.angle_alpha   90.00
_cell.angle_beta   90.00
_cell.angle_gamma   90.00
#
_symmetry.space_group_name_H-M   'P 1'
#
loop_
_entity.id
_entity.type
_entity.pdbx_description
1 polymer ?
#
loop_
_entity_poly.entity_id
_entity_poly.type
_entity_poly.pdbx_seq_one_letter_code
_entity_poly.pdbx_strand_id
1 'polypeptide(L)'
;MKGVISALLLFLLFSPPVHGIKVPELDLNLAENEYAISFLPLKSGEVAVLHLAAGDNYLINTGPRSQVRELYYYLDQININEIKAVIITEQAEIYEDTLLKLRKKYSIAEIMAGASFSEPLMEAETAGLKSLKEGDRYRLSPELDLEVIHDGNEKQEGLDFSLTFFNHRFLWLSSQSKHAEGVFMTKPLKNVNIVKIPLHSKTECISDPLIKHIDPQTALLYRSKEKLLNGDLLEAINEAWIDLYLTGQHGLITIKFNKSNYEVLTFEQDDGAFKEQPNES
;
A
#
# COMPACT_ATOMS: atom_id res chain seq x y z
N MET A 1 -21.29 34.61 -51.19
CA MET A 1 -21.46 33.67 -50.08
C MET A 1 -20.79 32.30 -50.29
N LYS A 2 -19.73 32.18 -51.12
CA LYS A 2 -18.98 30.91 -51.34
C LYS A 2 -17.58 30.89 -50.73
N GLY A 3 -17.13 31.99 -50.11
CA GLY A 3 -15.78 32.09 -49.53
C GLY A 3 -15.64 31.80 -48.04
N VAL A 4 -16.74 31.82 -47.27
CA VAL A 4 -16.71 31.69 -45.80
C VAL A 4 -16.75 30.19 -45.34
N ILE A 5 -17.29 29.32 -46.16
CA ILE A 5 -17.41 27.88 -45.81
C ILE A 5 -16.07 27.15 -45.93
N SER A 6 -15.17 27.64 -46.83
CA SER A 6 -13.87 26.99 -47.07
C SER A 6 -12.86 27.22 -45.95
N ALA A 7 -12.97 28.33 -45.18
CA ALA A 7 -12.08 28.67 -44.06
C ALA A 7 -12.42 27.88 -42.78
N LEU A 8 -13.68 27.48 -42.59
CA LEU A 8 -14.11 26.73 -41.40
C LEU A 8 -13.72 25.25 -41.45
N LEU A 9 -13.55 24.70 -42.65
CA LEU A 9 -13.14 23.28 -42.80
C LEU A 9 -11.62 23.06 -42.59
N LEU A 10 -10.82 24.12 -42.71
CA LEU A 10 -9.36 24.02 -42.52
C LEU A 10 -8.94 24.06 -41.05
N PHE A 11 -9.82 24.55 -40.16
CA PHE A 11 -9.50 24.65 -38.72
C PHE A 11 -9.74 23.32 -37.97
N LEU A 12 -10.46 22.37 -38.56
CA LEU A 12 -10.73 21.05 -37.94
C LEU A 12 -9.61 20.03 -38.15
N LEU A 13 -8.58 20.32 -38.94
CA LEU A 13 -7.47 19.40 -39.23
C LEU A 13 -6.21 19.66 -38.39
N PHE A 14 -6.17 20.68 -37.54
CA PHE A 14 -5.09 20.98 -36.63
C PHE A 14 -5.51 20.77 -35.16
N SER A 15 -6.07 19.62 -34.84
CA SER A 15 -6.04 19.17 -33.44
C SER A 15 -4.60 18.76 -33.14
N PRO A 16 -3.86 19.44 -32.25
CA PRO A 16 -2.56 18.96 -31.85
C PRO A 16 -2.73 17.54 -31.30
N PRO A 17 -1.83 16.60 -31.57
CA PRO A 17 -1.89 15.29 -30.99
C PRO A 17 -1.89 15.49 -29.49
N VAL A 18 -2.90 14.95 -28.79
CA VAL A 18 -2.90 14.86 -27.33
C VAL A 18 -1.72 13.97 -27.00
N HIS A 19 -0.59 14.59 -26.66
CA HIS A 19 0.53 13.87 -26.08
C HIS A 19 0.05 13.38 -24.73
N GLY A 20 -0.29 12.10 -24.65
CA GLY A 20 -0.49 11.44 -23.36
C GLY A 20 0.76 11.74 -22.53
N ILE A 21 0.58 12.25 -21.31
CA ILE A 21 1.68 12.43 -20.36
C ILE A 21 2.29 11.04 -20.20
N LYS A 22 3.50 10.85 -20.73
CA LYS A 22 4.23 9.60 -20.59
C LYS A 22 4.66 9.55 -19.12
N VAL A 23 4.02 8.68 -18.33
CA VAL A 23 4.41 8.42 -16.96
C VAL A 23 5.87 7.92 -16.99
N PRO A 24 6.80 8.56 -16.27
CA PRO A 24 8.16 8.03 -16.19
C PRO A 24 8.09 6.64 -15.55
N GLU A 25 8.55 5.65 -16.28
CA GLU A 25 8.58 4.26 -15.82
C GLU A 25 9.72 4.09 -14.82
N LEU A 26 9.40 3.54 -13.65
CA LEU A 26 10.35 3.21 -12.62
C LEU A 26 10.66 1.72 -12.68
N ASP A 27 11.83 1.38 -13.19
CA ASP A 27 12.29 -0.01 -13.20
C ASP A 27 12.89 -0.38 -11.83
N LEU A 28 12.22 -1.26 -11.11
CA LEU A 28 12.71 -1.76 -9.83
C LEU A 28 13.88 -2.75 -9.99
N ASN A 29 14.19 -3.20 -11.22
CA ASN A 29 15.26 -4.15 -11.52
C ASN A 29 15.26 -5.36 -10.57
N LEU A 30 14.09 -5.98 -10.38
CA LEU A 30 13.97 -7.17 -9.54
C LEU A 30 14.57 -8.40 -10.25
N ALA A 31 15.59 -9.00 -9.63
CA ALA A 31 16.10 -10.29 -10.08
C ALA A 31 15.09 -11.42 -9.78
N GLU A 32 15.23 -12.57 -10.45
CA GLU A 32 14.31 -13.71 -10.31
C GLU A 32 14.15 -14.23 -8.88
N ASN A 33 15.13 -13.95 -8.00
CA ASN A 33 15.14 -14.35 -6.60
C ASN A 33 15.04 -13.15 -5.64
N GLU A 34 14.46 -12.05 -6.08
CA GLU A 34 14.20 -10.87 -5.26
C GLU A 34 12.70 -10.63 -5.12
N TYR A 35 12.32 -10.02 -4.02
CA TYR A 35 10.98 -9.55 -3.73
C TYR A 35 11.04 -8.06 -3.40
N ALA A 36 9.94 -7.36 -3.56
CA ALA A 36 9.85 -5.99 -3.09
C ALA A 36 8.47 -5.67 -2.55
N ILE A 37 8.39 -4.65 -1.71
CA ILE A 37 7.14 -4.01 -1.31
C ILE A 37 7.25 -2.51 -1.56
N SER A 38 6.35 -1.96 -2.39
CA SER A 38 6.32 -0.54 -2.76
C SER A 38 5.14 0.14 -2.09
N PHE A 39 5.40 1.19 -1.31
CA PHE A 39 4.43 1.98 -0.58
C PHE A 39 4.10 3.23 -1.38
N LEU A 40 2.84 3.32 -1.84
CA LEU A 40 2.41 4.39 -2.74
C LEU A 40 2.08 5.65 -1.94
N PRO A 41 2.67 6.82 -2.28
CA PRO A 41 2.50 8.05 -1.52
C PRO A 41 1.18 8.77 -1.85
N LEU A 42 0.05 8.08 -1.70
CA LEU A 42 -1.28 8.67 -1.89
C LEU A 42 -1.54 9.74 -0.83
N LYS A 43 -2.33 10.76 -1.15
CA LYS A 43 -2.71 11.82 -0.20
C LYS A 43 -3.52 11.29 0.99
N SER A 44 -4.23 10.18 0.79
CA SER A 44 -4.98 9.47 1.83
C SER A 44 -5.10 7.98 1.49
N GLY A 45 -5.32 7.14 2.51
CA GLY A 45 -5.30 5.69 2.41
C GLY A 45 -3.87 5.13 2.49
N GLU A 46 -3.78 3.86 2.73
CA GLU A 46 -2.54 3.11 2.90
C GLU A 46 -2.46 2.01 1.84
N VAL A 47 -1.79 2.28 0.73
CA VAL A 47 -1.72 1.34 -0.40
C VAL A 47 -0.29 0.91 -0.65
N ALA A 48 -0.06 -0.39 -0.74
CA ALA A 48 1.23 -0.94 -1.16
C ALA A 48 1.07 -2.01 -2.24
N VAL A 49 2.14 -2.22 -2.99
CA VAL A 49 2.27 -3.32 -3.95
C VAL A 49 3.37 -4.24 -3.48
N LEU A 50 3.04 -5.51 -3.31
CA LEU A 50 3.99 -6.57 -3.05
C LEU A 50 4.36 -7.21 -4.39
N HIS A 51 5.62 -7.10 -4.78
CA HIS A 51 6.18 -7.62 -6.02
C HIS A 51 6.87 -8.97 -5.76
N LEU A 52 6.49 -9.97 -6.52
CA LEU A 52 7.10 -11.28 -6.48
C LEU A 52 8.02 -11.50 -7.69
N ALA A 53 9.09 -12.24 -7.49
CA ALA A 53 10.09 -12.52 -8.51
C ALA A 53 9.51 -13.12 -9.82
N ALA A 54 8.41 -13.84 -9.74
CA ALA A 54 7.74 -14.44 -10.91
C ALA A 54 6.87 -13.45 -11.71
N GLY A 55 6.84 -12.17 -11.33
CA GLY A 55 5.96 -11.16 -11.92
C GLY A 55 4.54 -11.14 -11.35
N ASP A 56 4.21 -12.03 -10.42
CA ASP A 56 2.98 -11.96 -9.64
C ASP A 56 3.04 -10.73 -8.73
N ASN A 57 1.93 -9.98 -8.63
CA ASN A 57 1.83 -8.84 -7.73
C ASN A 57 0.61 -8.99 -6.83
N TYR A 58 0.74 -8.53 -5.59
CA TYR A 58 -0.37 -8.39 -4.66
C TYR A 58 -0.56 -6.92 -4.33
N LEU A 59 -1.80 -6.46 -4.33
CA LEU A 59 -2.13 -5.10 -3.89
C LEU A 59 -2.59 -5.18 -2.43
N ILE A 60 -2.02 -4.34 -1.57
CA ILE A 60 -2.47 -4.19 -0.18
C ILE A 60 -3.28 -2.91 -0.13
N ASN A 61 -4.58 -3.04 0.15
CA ASN A 61 -5.60 -2.00 0.09
C ASN A 61 -5.79 -1.38 -1.32
N THR A 62 -6.81 -0.54 -1.45
CA THR A 62 -7.14 0.11 -2.72
C THR A 62 -7.11 1.64 -2.63
N GLY A 63 -6.99 2.16 -1.42
CA GLY A 63 -7.14 3.59 -1.15
C GLY A 63 -8.55 4.12 -1.46
N PRO A 64 -8.88 5.34 -1.04
CA PRO A 64 -10.21 5.91 -1.21
C PRO A 64 -10.50 6.26 -2.68
N ARG A 65 -11.80 6.28 -3.03
CA ARG A 65 -12.28 6.57 -4.38
C ARG A 65 -11.71 7.87 -4.97
N SER A 66 -11.50 8.88 -4.12
CA SER A 66 -10.90 10.16 -4.53
C SER A 66 -9.46 10.05 -5.01
N GLN A 67 -8.75 8.97 -4.66
CA GLN A 67 -7.35 8.74 -5.00
C GLN A 67 -7.13 7.72 -6.14
N VAL A 68 -8.20 7.22 -6.76
CA VAL A 68 -8.12 6.17 -7.81
C VAL A 68 -7.24 6.58 -8.99
N ARG A 69 -7.27 7.87 -9.41
CA ARG A 69 -6.42 8.37 -10.49
C ARG A 69 -4.94 8.32 -10.12
N GLU A 70 -4.64 8.69 -8.88
CA GLU A 70 -3.30 8.67 -8.32
C GLU A 70 -2.80 7.24 -8.15
N LEU A 71 -3.68 6.33 -7.67
CA LEU A 71 -3.38 4.90 -7.62
C LEU A 71 -3.00 4.34 -9.00
N TYR A 72 -3.79 4.59 -10.04
CA TYR A 72 -3.47 4.15 -11.39
C TYR A 72 -2.14 4.71 -11.89
N TYR A 73 -1.87 5.99 -11.63
CA TYR A 73 -0.61 6.62 -12.00
C TYR A 73 0.59 5.88 -11.38
N TYR A 74 0.56 5.59 -10.07
CA TYR A 74 1.65 4.86 -9.43
C TYR A 74 1.75 3.42 -9.90
N LEU A 75 0.65 2.71 -10.10
CA LEU A 75 0.67 1.36 -10.64
C LEU A 75 1.28 1.32 -12.06
N ASP A 76 0.95 2.29 -12.90
CA ASP A 76 1.53 2.43 -14.23
C ASP A 76 3.03 2.81 -14.13
N GLN A 77 3.41 3.69 -13.19
CA GLN A 77 4.80 4.12 -12.96
C GLN A 77 5.72 2.95 -12.57
N ILE A 78 5.23 2.03 -11.73
CA ILE A 78 5.97 0.83 -11.31
C ILE A 78 5.66 -0.39 -12.18
N ASN A 79 5.11 -0.17 -13.38
CA ASN A 79 4.85 -1.17 -14.42
C ASN A 79 4.00 -2.36 -13.97
N ILE A 80 2.94 -2.10 -13.18
CA ILE A 80 1.99 -3.13 -12.76
C ILE A 80 0.94 -3.36 -13.84
N ASN A 81 0.99 -4.55 -14.46
CA ASN A 81 0.05 -4.96 -15.50
C ASN A 81 -0.97 -6.00 -15.01
N GLU A 82 -0.60 -6.81 -14.02
CA GLU A 82 -1.45 -7.84 -13.42
C GLU A 82 -1.33 -7.80 -11.90
N ILE A 83 -2.44 -8.08 -11.22
CA ILE A 83 -2.52 -8.20 -9.75
C ILE A 83 -3.20 -9.53 -9.45
N LYS A 84 -2.50 -10.44 -8.82
CA LYS A 84 -2.98 -11.78 -8.47
C LYS A 84 -4.09 -11.73 -7.41
N ALA A 85 -3.87 -10.96 -6.36
CA ALA A 85 -4.82 -10.79 -5.27
C ALA A 85 -4.76 -9.38 -4.66
N VAL A 86 -5.85 -8.98 -4.00
CA VAL A 86 -5.90 -7.79 -3.15
C VAL A 86 -6.02 -8.26 -1.70
N ILE A 87 -5.20 -7.69 -0.82
CA ILE A 87 -5.27 -7.88 0.63
C ILE A 87 -5.91 -6.62 1.21
N ILE A 88 -7.10 -6.72 1.79
CA ILE A 88 -7.78 -5.63 2.47
C ILE A 88 -7.47 -5.71 3.96
N THR A 89 -6.90 -4.65 4.50
CA THR A 89 -6.42 -4.64 5.89
C THR A 89 -7.38 -3.97 6.87
N GLU A 90 -8.32 -3.15 6.38
CA GLU A 90 -9.31 -2.45 7.21
C GLU A 90 -10.65 -2.37 6.51
N GLN A 91 -11.75 -2.40 7.27
CA GLN A 91 -13.10 -2.21 6.72
C GLN A 91 -13.24 -0.86 6.01
N ALA A 92 -12.58 0.18 6.52
CA ALA A 92 -12.56 1.51 5.92
C ALA A 92 -11.90 1.56 4.54
N GLU A 93 -11.09 0.57 4.19
CA GLU A 93 -10.44 0.42 2.88
C GLU A 93 -11.26 -0.42 1.87
N ILE A 94 -12.51 -0.81 2.24
CA ILE A 94 -13.42 -1.50 1.35
C ILE A 94 -14.19 -0.49 0.51
N TYR A 95 -13.69 -0.26 -0.70
CA TYR A 95 -14.32 0.61 -1.71
C TYR A 95 -14.77 -0.26 -2.90
N GLU A 96 -15.98 -0.81 -2.83
CA GLU A 96 -16.52 -1.79 -3.81
C GLU A 96 -16.35 -1.33 -5.26
N ASP A 97 -16.76 -0.11 -5.58
CA ASP A 97 -16.63 0.44 -6.94
C ASP A 97 -15.17 0.46 -7.43
N THR A 98 -14.24 0.80 -6.54
CA THR A 98 -12.80 0.83 -6.85
C THR A 98 -12.28 -0.58 -7.03
N LEU A 99 -12.64 -1.47 -6.13
CA LEU A 99 -12.24 -2.88 -6.16
C LEU A 99 -12.72 -3.57 -7.46
N LEU A 100 -13.98 -3.36 -7.87
CA LEU A 100 -14.53 -3.91 -9.11
C LEU A 100 -13.79 -3.39 -10.36
N LYS A 101 -13.45 -2.10 -10.39
CA LYS A 101 -12.69 -1.50 -11.50
C LYS A 101 -11.26 -2.05 -11.56
N LEU A 102 -10.58 -2.15 -10.42
CA LEU A 102 -9.24 -2.73 -10.32
C LEU A 102 -9.26 -4.19 -10.75
N ARG A 103 -10.23 -4.96 -10.25
CA ARG A 103 -10.41 -6.37 -10.60
C ARG A 103 -10.52 -6.59 -12.10
N LYS A 104 -11.31 -5.76 -12.79
CA LYS A 104 -11.47 -5.83 -14.24
C LYS A 104 -10.20 -5.41 -14.99
N LYS A 105 -9.51 -4.34 -14.53
CA LYS A 105 -8.32 -3.79 -15.21
C LYS A 105 -7.11 -4.71 -15.05
N TYR A 106 -6.89 -5.26 -13.85
CA TYR A 106 -5.68 -6.01 -13.49
C TYR A 106 -5.91 -7.52 -13.33
N SER A 107 -7.05 -8.05 -13.79
CA SER A 107 -7.39 -9.49 -13.76
C SER A 107 -7.32 -10.12 -12.36
N ILE A 108 -7.71 -9.38 -11.31
CA ILE A 108 -7.62 -9.83 -9.93
C ILE A 108 -8.50 -11.04 -9.69
N ALA A 109 -7.91 -12.17 -9.32
CA ALA A 109 -8.60 -13.43 -9.11
C ALA A 109 -9.10 -13.60 -7.65
N GLU A 110 -8.34 -13.11 -6.67
CA GLU A 110 -8.57 -13.36 -5.26
C GLU A 110 -8.61 -12.05 -4.45
N ILE A 111 -9.49 -12.01 -3.44
CA ILE A 111 -9.55 -10.95 -2.45
C ILE A 111 -9.35 -11.61 -1.08
N MET A 112 -8.39 -11.12 -0.31
CA MET A 112 -8.05 -11.59 1.03
C MET A 112 -8.42 -10.49 2.02
N ALA A 113 -9.21 -10.81 3.05
CA ALA A 113 -9.62 -9.82 4.06
C ALA A 113 -9.71 -10.45 5.44
N GLY A 114 -9.52 -9.67 6.50
CA GLY A 114 -9.69 -10.14 7.87
C GLY A 114 -11.09 -10.72 8.11
N ALA A 115 -11.18 -11.83 8.84
CA ALA A 115 -12.45 -12.53 9.04
C ALA A 115 -13.52 -11.65 9.70
N SER A 116 -13.11 -10.77 10.60
CA SER A 116 -14.00 -9.88 11.35
C SER A 116 -14.72 -8.82 10.48
N PHE A 117 -14.21 -8.49 9.29
CA PHE A 117 -14.78 -7.48 8.40
C PHE A 117 -14.94 -7.95 6.95
N SER A 118 -14.83 -9.25 6.70
CA SER A 118 -15.02 -9.82 5.35
C SER A 118 -16.49 -9.94 4.95
N GLU A 119 -17.44 -9.86 5.90
CA GLU A 119 -18.88 -10.04 5.66
C GLU A 119 -19.45 -9.09 4.56
N PRO A 120 -19.17 -7.78 4.55
CA PRO A 120 -19.65 -6.91 3.47
C PRO A 120 -19.17 -7.33 2.08
N LEU A 121 -17.96 -7.87 1.98
CA LEU A 121 -17.40 -8.40 0.72
C LEU A 121 -18.08 -9.71 0.30
N MET A 122 -18.57 -10.51 1.26
CA MET A 122 -19.35 -11.71 0.98
C MET A 122 -20.74 -11.36 0.45
N GLU A 123 -21.39 -10.36 1.03
CA GLU A 123 -22.71 -9.88 0.59
C GLU A 123 -22.66 -9.30 -0.83
N ALA A 124 -21.55 -8.67 -1.20
CA ALA A 124 -21.31 -8.14 -2.56
C ALA A 124 -21.04 -9.25 -3.61
N GLU A 125 -21.23 -10.53 -3.26
CA GLU A 125 -20.96 -11.70 -4.12
C GLU A 125 -19.56 -11.65 -4.77
N THR A 126 -18.56 -11.21 -4.00
CA THR A 126 -17.20 -11.04 -4.48
C THR A 126 -16.55 -12.41 -4.65
N ALA A 127 -16.61 -12.96 -5.86
CA ALA A 127 -16.00 -14.26 -6.15
C ALA A 127 -14.50 -14.24 -5.81
N GLY A 128 -13.98 -15.34 -5.22
CA GLY A 128 -12.59 -15.47 -4.82
C GLY A 128 -12.25 -14.78 -3.51
N LEU A 129 -13.24 -14.47 -2.66
CA LEU A 129 -13.00 -13.96 -1.32
C LEU A 129 -12.42 -15.04 -0.42
N LYS A 130 -11.32 -14.71 0.26
CA LYS A 130 -10.64 -15.52 1.26
C LYS A 130 -10.61 -14.77 2.59
N SER A 131 -11.31 -15.31 3.56
CA SER A 131 -11.34 -14.78 4.92
C SER A 131 -10.11 -15.25 5.69
N LEU A 132 -9.36 -14.30 6.26
CA LEU A 132 -8.13 -14.52 6.99
C LEU A 132 -8.40 -14.44 8.50
N LYS A 133 -7.88 -15.39 9.26
CA LYS A 133 -8.03 -15.46 10.72
C LYS A 133 -6.68 -15.44 11.41
N GLU A 134 -6.67 -14.95 12.63
CA GLU A 134 -5.50 -14.99 13.48
C GLU A 134 -4.84 -16.39 13.50
N GLY A 135 -3.54 -16.44 13.27
CA GLY A 135 -2.75 -17.67 13.21
C GLY A 135 -2.71 -18.34 11.84
N ASP A 136 -3.51 -17.89 10.87
CA ASP A 136 -3.45 -18.43 9.51
C ASP A 136 -2.09 -18.12 8.87
N ARG A 137 -1.61 -19.09 8.06
CA ARG A 137 -0.36 -18.97 7.31
C ARG A 137 -0.57 -19.31 5.85
N TYR A 138 -0.03 -18.48 4.97
CA TYR A 138 -0.15 -18.65 3.52
C TYR A 138 1.22 -18.51 2.87
N ARG A 139 1.58 -19.49 2.07
CA ARG A 139 2.75 -19.40 1.21
C ARG A 139 2.39 -18.68 -0.06
N LEU A 140 2.87 -17.44 -0.21
CA LEU A 140 2.63 -16.63 -1.41
C LEU A 140 3.60 -16.98 -2.54
N SER A 141 4.83 -17.40 -2.17
CA SER A 141 5.92 -17.84 -3.06
C SER A 141 6.88 -18.75 -2.28
N PRO A 142 7.80 -19.48 -2.92
CA PRO A 142 8.71 -20.40 -2.22
C PRO A 142 9.46 -19.81 -1.02
N GLU A 143 9.83 -18.54 -1.08
CA GLU A 143 10.59 -17.85 -0.03
C GLU A 143 9.81 -16.67 0.57
N LEU A 144 8.47 -16.69 0.45
CA LEU A 144 7.59 -15.65 0.98
C LEU A 144 6.37 -16.25 1.64
N ASP A 145 6.31 -16.13 2.95
CA ASP A 145 5.18 -16.53 3.77
C ASP A 145 4.46 -15.31 4.37
N LEU A 146 3.12 -15.35 4.38
CA LEU A 146 2.25 -14.44 5.11
C LEU A 146 1.72 -15.16 6.34
N GLU A 147 1.82 -14.53 7.52
CA GLU A 147 1.24 -14.99 8.78
C GLU A 147 0.32 -13.93 9.35
N VAL A 148 -0.93 -14.28 9.63
CA VAL A 148 -1.90 -13.39 10.29
C VAL A 148 -1.59 -13.30 11.77
N ILE A 149 -1.29 -12.11 12.26
CA ILE A 149 -0.97 -11.85 13.66
C ILE A 149 -2.23 -11.55 14.46
N HIS A 150 -3.16 -10.77 13.86
CA HIS A 150 -4.45 -10.40 14.44
C HIS A 150 -5.42 -10.07 13.30
N ASP A 151 -6.69 -10.47 13.43
CA ASP A 151 -7.69 -10.29 12.36
C ASP A 151 -8.71 -9.17 12.63
N GLY A 152 -8.48 -8.39 13.68
CA GLY A 152 -9.22 -7.18 13.98
C GLY A 152 -10.65 -7.44 14.48
N ASN A 153 -10.81 -7.84 15.73
CA ASN A 153 -12.10 -8.19 16.30
C ASN A 153 -12.91 -7.01 16.88
N GLU A 154 -12.28 -5.83 17.02
CA GLU A 154 -12.89 -4.67 17.65
C GLU A 154 -12.87 -3.43 16.74
N LYS A 155 -13.58 -2.41 17.19
CA LYS A 155 -13.57 -1.10 16.50
C LYS A 155 -12.15 -0.51 16.45
N GLN A 156 -11.75 0.03 15.31
CA GLN A 156 -10.42 0.57 15.04
C GLN A 156 -9.33 -0.52 14.95
N GLU A 157 -9.74 -1.74 14.71
CA GLU A 157 -8.84 -2.84 14.43
C GLU A 157 -8.96 -3.26 12.97
N GLY A 158 -7.90 -3.82 12.47
CA GLY A 158 -7.77 -4.32 11.10
C GLY A 158 -6.98 -5.61 11.05
N LEU A 159 -6.67 -6.05 9.87
CA LEU A 159 -5.85 -7.23 9.62
C LEU A 159 -4.37 -6.86 9.81
N ASP A 160 -3.76 -7.37 10.88
CA ASP A 160 -2.33 -7.25 11.14
C ASP A 160 -1.65 -8.55 10.75
N PHE A 161 -0.61 -8.45 9.94
CA PHE A 161 0.09 -9.63 9.42
C PHE A 161 1.58 -9.40 9.29
N SER A 162 2.35 -10.48 9.27
CA SER A 162 3.75 -10.43 8.89
C SER A 162 3.98 -11.10 7.55
N LEU A 163 4.93 -10.54 6.79
CA LEU A 163 5.53 -11.15 5.61
C LEU A 163 6.95 -11.56 5.95
N THR A 164 7.29 -12.81 5.66
CA THR A 164 8.65 -13.30 5.84
C THR A 164 9.25 -13.56 4.47
N PHE A 165 10.23 -12.73 4.10
CA PHE A 165 11.03 -12.81 2.87
C PHE A 165 12.37 -13.45 3.23
N PHE A 166 12.58 -14.68 2.86
CA PHE A 166 13.79 -15.45 3.30
C PHE A 166 13.92 -15.44 4.83
N ASN A 167 14.84 -14.64 5.34
CA ASN A 167 15.10 -14.46 6.78
C ASN A 167 14.65 -13.08 7.29
N HIS A 168 14.08 -12.23 6.44
CA HIS A 168 13.66 -10.88 6.79
C HIS A 168 12.17 -10.84 7.08
N ARG A 169 11.79 -10.33 8.22
CA ARG A 169 10.40 -10.23 8.65
C ARG A 169 9.91 -8.79 8.61
N PHE A 170 8.88 -8.57 7.81
CA PHE A 170 8.13 -7.31 7.72
C PHE A 170 6.81 -7.47 8.47
N LEU A 171 6.44 -6.50 9.31
CA LEU A 171 5.19 -6.47 10.06
C LEU A 171 4.31 -5.32 9.56
N TRP A 172 3.12 -5.66 9.07
CA TRP A 172 2.09 -4.69 8.72
C TRP A 172 1.11 -4.55 9.87
N LEU A 173 1.05 -3.36 10.49
CA LEU A 173 0.09 -3.01 11.52
C LEU A 173 -1.01 -2.12 10.93
N SER A 174 -2.27 -2.51 11.14
CA SER A 174 -3.47 -1.75 10.79
C SER A 174 -4.27 -1.37 12.04
N SER A 175 -4.24 -2.22 13.05
CA SER A 175 -5.01 -2.04 14.29
C SER A 175 -4.48 -0.88 15.14
N GLN A 176 -5.42 -0.12 15.74
CA GLN A 176 -5.15 1.10 16.49
C GLN A 176 -5.83 1.09 17.86
N SER A 177 -6.03 -0.06 18.48
CA SER A 177 -6.65 -0.21 19.79
C SER A 177 -5.64 -0.67 20.85
N LYS A 178 -5.93 -0.35 22.12
CA LYS A 178 -5.15 -0.91 23.26
C LYS A 178 -5.31 -2.43 23.37
N HIS A 179 -6.44 -2.96 22.92
CA HIS A 179 -6.68 -4.41 22.86
C HIS A 179 -5.69 -5.06 21.88
N ALA A 180 -5.61 -4.56 20.64
CA ALA A 180 -4.67 -5.07 19.65
C ALA A 180 -3.21 -4.96 20.13
N GLU A 181 -2.83 -3.84 20.77
CA GLU A 181 -1.51 -3.71 21.38
C GLU A 181 -1.26 -4.80 22.43
N GLY A 182 -2.24 -5.08 23.28
CA GLY A 182 -2.19 -6.18 24.26
C GLY A 182 -1.97 -7.53 23.57
N VAL A 183 -2.66 -7.78 22.45
CA VAL A 183 -2.44 -8.98 21.62
C VAL A 183 -1.02 -9.03 21.09
N PHE A 184 -0.50 -7.94 20.50
CA PHE A 184 0.85 -7.90 19.95
C PHE A 184 1.92 -8.17 21.00
N MET A 185 1.74 -7.66 22.22
CA MET A 185 2.66 -7.91 23.34
C MET A 185 2.76 -9.40 23.72
N THR A 186 1.76 -10.21 23.37
CA THR A 186 1.79 -11.67 23.62
C THR A 186 2.42 -12.47 22.48
N LYS A 187 2.61 -11.86 21.30
CA LYS A 187 3.13 -12.53 20.11
C LYS A 187 4.66 -12.50 20.07
N PRO A 188 5.29 -13.53 19.47
CA PRO A 188 6.74 -13.55 19.26
C PRO A 188 7.13 -12.63 18.10
N LEU A 189 7.16 -11.31 18.33
CA LEU A 189 7.50 -10.30 17.33
C LEU A 189 9.00 -9.97 17.28
N LYS A 190 9.83 -10.65 18.06
CA LYS A 190 11.29 -10.59 17.91
C LYS A 190 11.69 -11.03 16.49
N ASN A 191 12.74 -10.41 15.96
CA ASN A 191 13.22 -10.59 14.59
C ASN A 191 12.35 -9.93 13.50
N VAL A 192 11.46 -9.00 13.86
CA VAL A 192 10.86 -8.08 12.89
C VAL A 192 11.94 -7.06 12.49
N ASN A 193 12.31 -7.04 11.22
CA ASN A 193 13.28 -6.08 10.71
C ASN A 193 12.60 -4.74 10.39
N ILE A 194 11.38 -4.80 9.88
CA ILE A 194 10.66 -3.63 9.37
C ILE A 194 9.23 -3.66 9.90
N VAL A 195 8.76 -2.52 10.38
CA VAL A 195 7.35 -2.35 10.80
C VAL A 195 6.68 -1.21 10.02
N LYS A 196 5.51 -1.47 9.46
CA LYS A 196 4.60 -0.42 8.98
C LYS A 196 3.65 -0.06 10.11
N ILE A 197 3.66 1.19 10.52
CA ILE A 197 2.84 1.74 11.59
C ILE A 197 1.57 2.38 10.99
N PRO A 198 0.37 2.20 11.59
CA PRO A 198 -0.88 2.75 11.05
C PRO A 198 -0.92 4.28 11.07
N LEU A 199 -1.53 4.86 10.03
CA LEU A 199 -1.57 6.31 9.75
C LEU A 199 -2.28 7.13 10.84
N HIS A 200 -3.33 6.58 11.42
CA HIS A 200 -4.24 7.31 12.30
C HIS A 200 -3.91 7.15 13.77
N SER A 201 -2.68 6.75 14.11
CA SER A 201 -2.29 6.61 15.51
C SER A 201 -2.49 7.93 16.25
N LYS A 202 -3.76 8.21 16.61
CA LYS A 202 -4.08 9.20 17.62
C LYS A 202 -3.50 8.70 18.94
N THR A 203 -2.28 9.08 19.18
CA THR A 203 -1.64 9.21 20.48
C THR A 203 -1.39 7.99 21.37
N GLU A 204 -2.04 6.81 21.21
CA GLU A 204 -1.91 5.78 22.23
C GLU A 204 -1.86 4.34 21.73
N CYS A 205 -1.84 4.10 20.42
CA CYS A 205 -1.99 2.75 19.88
C CYS A 205 -0.67 2.02 19.59
N ILE A 206 0.43 2.78 19.52
CA ILE A 206 1.78 2.23 19.39
C ILE A 206 2.61 2.85 20.51
N SER A 207 2.72 2.15 21.61
CA SER A 207 3.45 2.62 22.78
C SER A 207 4.94 2.34 22.66
N ASP A 208 5.74 3.07 23.44
CA ASP A 208 7.17 2.79 23.59
C ASP A 208 7.45 1.32 24.04
N PRO A 209 6.68 0.71 24.98
CA PRO A 209 6.82 -0.73 25.25
C PRO A 209 6.61 -1.63 24.04
N LEU A 210 5.63 -1.33 23.16
CA LEU A 210 5.41 -2.13 21.94
C LEU A 210 6.57 -1.96 20.96
N ILE A 211 7.06 -0.75 20.72
CA ILE A 211 8.24 -0.50 19.89
C ILE A 211 9.44 -1.30 20.39
N LYS A 212 9.70 -1.28 21.69
CA LYS A 212 10.78 -2.07 22.33
C LYS A 212 10.53 -3.58 22.28
N HIS A 213 9.27 -4.03 22.27
CA HIS A 213 8.93 -5.45 22.13
C HIS A 213 9.17 -5.96 20.70
N ILE A 214 8.83 -5.15 19.69
CA ILE A 214 9.06 -5.46 18.26
C ILE A 214 10.54 -5.32 17.95
N ASP A 215 11.20 -4.27 18.44
CA ASP A 215 12.62 -3.93 18.24
C ASP A 215 13.03 -3.91 16.75
N PRO A 216 12.31 -3.18 15.88
CA PRO A 216 12.57 -3.17 14.44
C PRO A 216 13.78 -2.30 14.11
N GLN A 217 14.43 -2.55 12.99
CA GLN A 217 15.48 -1.70 12.43
C GLN A 217 14.90 -0.51 11.64
N THR A 218 13.76 -0.71 11.01
CA THR A 218 13.12 0.27 10.13
C THR A 218 11.63 0.39 10.44
N ALA A 219 11.14 1.62 10.52
CA ALA A 219 9.73 1.94 10.62
C ALA A 219 9.26 2.72 9.39
N LEU A 220 8.05 2.39 8.91
CA LEU A 220 7.42 3.05 7.78
C LEU A 220 6.04 3.56 8.19
N LEU A 221 5.73 4.81 7.84
CA LEU A 221 4.43 5.41 8.03
C LEU A 221 3.93 6.05 6.74
N TYR A 222 2.65 5.83 6.46
CA TYR A 222 1.93 6.64 5.47
C TYR A 222 1.63 8.00 6.07
N ARG A 223 1.94 9.07 5.33
CA ARG A 223 1.68 10.40 5.81
C ARG A 223 1.55 11.43 4.69
N SER A 224 0.61 12.37 4.88
CA SER A 224 0.62 13.61 4.12
C SER A 224 1.66 14.59 4.71
N LYS A 225 2.26 15.44 3.88
CA LYS A 225 3.26 16.46 4.28
C LYS A 225 2.77 17.38 5.41
N GLU A 226 1.46 17.48 5.63
CA GLU A 226 0.81 18.45 6.52
C GLU A 226 0.50 17.95 7.94
N LYS A 227 0.57 16.64 8.19
CA LYS A 227 0.22 16.09 9.52
C LYS A 227 1.47 15.93 10.40
N LEU A 228 1.44 16.48 11.62
CA LEU A 228 2.50 16.28 12.60
C LEU A 228 2.45 14.85 13.18
N LEU A 229 3.57 14.19 13.33
CA LEU A 229 3.67 12.93 14.07
C LEU A 229 3.46 13.19 15.55
N ASN A 230 2.96 12.17 16.25
CA ASN A 230 2.97 12.20 17.71
C ASN A 230 4.41 12.29 18.21
N GLY A 231 4.67 13.28 19.10
CA GLY A 231 6.00 13.51 19.67
C GLY A 231 6.53 12.30 20.42
N ASP A 232 5.68 11.62 21.19
CA ASP A 232 6.05 10.45 22.00
C ASP A 232 6.48 9.27 21.11
N LEU A 233 5.77 9.04 19.97
CA LEU A 233 6.15 8.02 19.00
C LEU A 233 7.49 8.35 18.34
N LEU A 234 7.72 9.63 17.97
CA LEU A 234 8.99 10.07 17.40
C LEU A 234 10.14 9.90 18.38
N GLU A 235 9.92 10.24 19.65
CA GLU A 235 10.91 10.07 20.71
C GLU A 235 11.26 8.59 20.87
N ALA A 236 10.25 7.70 20.96
CA ALA A 236 10.48 6.26 21.08
C ALA A 236 11.25 5.68 19.87
N ILE A 237 10.93 6.10 18.64
CA ILE A 237 11.63 5.70 17.42
C ILE A 237 13.10 6.18 17.46
N ASN A 238 13.33 7.45 17.85
CA ASN A 238 14.67 8.01 17.92
C ASN A 238 15.51 7.36 19.04
N GLU A 239 14.94 7.13 20.21
CA GLU A 239 15.62 6.46 21.33
C GLU A 239 16.01 5.02 20.99
N ALA A 240 15.19 4.33 20.19
CA ALA A 240 15.45 2.98 19.73
C ALA A 240 16.36 2.90 18.49
N TRP A 241 16.84 4.03 17.97
CA TRP A 241 17.70 4.10 16.76
C TRP A 241 17.07 3.46 15.52
N ILE A 242 15.75 3.63 15.36
CA ILE A 242 15.00 3.06 14.24
C ILE A 242 15.01 4.03 13.05
N ASP A 243 15.38 3.53 11.87
CA ASP A 243 15.30 4.31 10.63
C ASP A 243 13.84 4.56 10.26
N LEU A 244 13.43 5.84 10.18
CA LEU A 244 12.05 6.23 9.91
C LEU A 244 11.85 6.72 8.49
N TYR A 245 10.93 6.07 7.76
CA TYR A 245 10.51 6.46 6.42
C TYR A 245 9.06 6.91 6.39
N LEU A 246 8.79 8.07 5.75
CA LEU A 246 7.48 8.71 5.65
C LEU A 246 7.12 8.90 4.17
N THR A 247 6.03 8.33 3.69
CA THR A 247 5.64 8.46 2.27
C THR A 247 5.43 9.91 1.84
N GLY A 248 4.91 10.77 2.73
CA GLY A 248 4.74 12.20 2.45
C GLY A 248 6.05 13.01 2.35
N GLN A 249 7.16 12.47 2.82
CA GLN A 249 8.47 13.12 2.79
C GLN A 249 9.37 12.50 1.72
N HIS A 250 9.37 11.16 1.62
CA HIS A 250 10.29 10.40 0.79
C HIS A 250 9.66 9.94 -0.53
N GLY A 251 8.37 10.26 -0.77
CA GLY A 251 7.66 9.87 -1.97
C GLY A 251 7.33 8.38 -1.99
N LEU A 252 7.48 7.76 -3.16
CA LEU A 252 7.34 6.31 -3.31
C LEU A 252 8.52 5.62 -2.59
N ILE A 253 8.20 4.74 -1.65
CA ILE A 253 9.18 3.98 -0.90
C ILE A 253 9.10 2.52 -1.33
N THR A 254 10.21 1.95 -1.76
CA THR A 254 10.28 0.53 -2.12
C THR A 254 11.35 -0.16 -1.27
N ILE A 255 10.97 -1.26 -0.64
CA ILE A 255 11.89 -2.12 0.10
C ILE A 255 12.10 -3.38 -0.72
N LYS A 256 13.34 -3.61 -1.16
CA LYS A 256 13.76 -4.81 -1.88
C LYS A 256 14.37 -5.80 -0.91
N PHE A 257 14.04 -7.07 -1.10
CA PHE A 257 14.53 -8.17 -0.28
C PHE A 257 15.25 -9.20 -1.14
N ASN A 258 16.42 -9.60 -0.70
CA ASN A 258 17.12 -10.76 -1.21
C ASN A 258 17.51 -11.68 -0.03
N LYS A 259 18.18 -12.78 -0.32
CA LYS A 259 18.53 -13.77 0.70
C LYS A 259 19.47 -13.22 1.79
N SER A 260 20.24 -12.19 1.50
CA SER A 260 21.31 -11.68 2.39
C SER A 260 20.90 -10.46 3.18
N ASN A 261 20.13 -9.54 2.55
CA ASN A 261 19.78 -8.25 3.11
C ASN A 261 18.44 -7.72 2.54
N TYR A 262 17.99 -6.61 3.07
CA TYR A 262 17.00 -5.76 2.44
C TYR A 262 17.58 -4.36 2.18
N GLU A 263 17.00 -3.65 1.24
CA GLU A 263 17.40 -2.31 0.82
C GLU A 263 16.17 -1.42 0.71
N VAL A 264 16.25 -0.20 1.24
CA VAL A 264 15.17 0.80 1.14
C VAL A 264 15.53 1.82 0.07
N LEU A 265 14.68 1.92 -0.95
CA LEU A 265 14.77 2.88 -2.04
C LEU A 265 13.67 3.92 -1.90
N THR A 266 13.99 5.18 -2.13
CA THR A 266 13.03 6.28 -2.10
C THR A 266 13.05 7.02 -3.42
N PHE A 267 11.85 7.36 -3.93
CA PHE A 267 11.68 8.07 -5.19
C PHE A 267 10.82 9.31 -4.93
N GLU A 268 11.44 10.47 -5.03
CA GLU A 268 10.78 11.73 -4.77
C GLU A 268 9.54 11.90 -5.68
N GLN A 269 8.48 12.46 -5.10
CA GLN A 269 7.26 12.74 -5.82
C GLN A 269 7.47 14.00 -6.69
N ASP A 270 7.20 13.91 -7.99
CA ASP A 270 7.08 15.09 -8.85
C ASP A 270 5.77 15.83 -8.51
N ASP A 271 5.86 16.87 -7.69
CA ASP A 271 4.73 17.72 -7.28
C ASP A 271 3.99 18.38 -8.48
N GLY A 272 4.51 18.25 -9.68
CA GLY A 272 3.92 18.72 -10.95
C GLY A 272 2.94 17.75 -11.59
N ALA A 273 3.02 16.44 -11.29
CA ALA A 273 2.27 15.40 -11.99
C ALA A 273 0.75 15.45 -11.74
N PHE A 274 0.31 16.06 -10.63
CA PHE A 274 -1.11 16.13 -10.21
C PHE A 274 -1.67 17.55 -10.09
N LYS A 275 -1.04 18.55 -10.74
CA LYS A 275 -1.68 19.87 -10.81
C LYS A 275 -3.01 19.71 -11.54
N GLU A 276 -4.09 20.04 -10.83
CA GLU A 276 -5.46 20.02 -11.33
C GLU A 276 -5.52 20.73 -12.69
N GLN A 277 -5.92 20.01 -13.72
CA GLN A 277 -6.46 20.66 -14.90
C GLN A 277 -7.75 21.34 -14.44
N PRO A 278 -7.94 22.66 -14.71
CA PRO A 278 -9.18 23.33 -14.37
C PRO A 278 -10.33 22.57 -15.03
N ASN A 279 -11.35 22.26 -14.24
CA ASN A 279 -12.59 21.67 -14.72
C ASN A 279 -13.11 22.54 -15.87
N GLU A 280 -13.03 22.05 -17.09
CA GLU A 280 -13.85 22.58 -18.18
C GLU A 280 -15.27 22.13 -17.89
N SER A 281 -16.05 23.14 -17.48
CA SER A 281 -17.49 23.09 -17.24
C SER A 281 -18.27 22.87 -18.55
#